data_f00e789c5e2fed13254301c0597a557d
#
_entry.id   f00e789c5e2fed13254301c0597a557d
#
_cell.length_a   1.000
_cell.length_b   1.000
_cell.length_c   1.000
_cell.angle_alpha   90.00
_cell.angle_beta   90.00
_cell.angle_gamma   90.00
#
_symmetry.space_group_name_H-M   'P 1'
#
loop_
_entity.id
_entity.type
_entity.pdbx_description
1 polymer ?
#
loop_
_entity_poly.entity_id
_entity_poly.type
_entity_poly.pdbx_seq_one_letter_code
_entity_poly.pdbx_strand_id
1 'polypeptide(L)'
;MLKSYLKKIAKIANQGDAREESYYASLEELLGKLAQSFGKGKIHITTLPKSTEAGNPDFRVWDGKQHVVGYVEAKAPTVENLDAIEVSEQLKRYRGTFPNLILTNFFEFRLYRNGILVEKALIARPFIVHKLKTIPPVEKEPDFTKLMEAFYSFSLPKVYNAKNLAIELAKRTRFLKEEVIVEELAEEERTGNGFILGFYDAFSQFLISGLSKEDFADLYSQTITYGLFAA
;
A
#
# COMPACT_ATOMS: atom_id res chain seq x y z
N MET A 1 23.77 10.59 3.09
CA MET A 1 22.44 10.66 2.45
C MET A 1 21.37 11.06 3.47
N LEU A 2 21.14 10.30 4.54
CA LEU A 2 20.10 10.56 5.56
C LEU A 2 20.24 11.90 6.27
N LYS A 3 21.44 12.34 6.62
CA LYS A 3 21.66 13.65 7.24
C LYS A 3 21.13 14.82 6.40
N SER A 4 21.34 14.78 5.09
CA SER A 4 20.80 15.79 4.15
C SER A 4 19.28 15.72 4.05
N TYR A 5 18.71 14.51 4.04
CA TYR A 5 17.28 14.28 4.03
C TYR A 5 16.63 14.84 5.30
N LEU A 6 17.12 14.48 6.49
CA LEU A 6 16.59 14.95 7.76
C LEU A 6 16.68 16.48 7.92
N LYS A 7 17.74 17.09 7.37
CA LYS A 7 17.85 18.56 7.30
C LYS A 7 16.73 19.20 6.48
N LYS A 8 16.35 18.57 5.34
CA LYS A 8 15.22 19.04 4.52
C LYS A 8 13.88 18.89 5.24
N ILE A 9 13.64 17.72 5.85
CA ILE A 9 12.42 17.47 6.64
C ILE A 9 12.30 18.50 7.77
N ALA A 10 13.36 18.74 8.55
CA ALA A 10 13.35 19.71 9.63
C ALA A 10 13.11 21.14 9.12
N LYS A 11 13.69 21.50 7.97
CA LYS A 11 13.47 22.84 7.36
C LYS A 11 11.99 23.04 7.00
N ILE A 12 11.37 22.07 6.35
CA ILE A 12 9.96 22.12 5.96
C ILE A 12 9.07 22.20 7.21
N ALA A 13 9.31 21.33 8.20
CA ALA A 13 8.54 21.33 9.45
C ALA A 13 8.62 22.67 10.22
N ASN A 14 9.76 23.34 10.19
CA ASN A 14 9.98 24.60 10.88
C ASN A 14 9.28 25.81 10.21
N GLN A 15 8.81 25.68 8.96
CA GLN A 15 8.00 26.71 8.29
C GLN A 15 6.61 26.83 8.93
N GLY A 16 6.08 25.74 9.49
CA GLY A 16 4.86 25.74 10.30
C GLY A 16 3.54 25.65 9.53
N ASP A 17 3.58 25.69 8.20
CA ASP A 17 2.42 25.63 7.28
C ASP A 17 2.40 24.36 6.41
N ALA A 18 3.34 23.44 6.61
CA ALA A 18 3.51 22.25 5.82
C ALA A 18 2.42 21.20 6.11
N ARG A 19 1.85 20.65 5.04
CA ARG A 19 1.01 19.45 5.06
C ARG A 19 1.88 18.22 4.73
N GLU A 20 1.28 17.05 4.78
CA GLU A 20 1.95 15.77 4.47
C GLU A 20 2.64 15.81 3.09
N GLU A 21 1.95 16.30 2.07
CA GLU A 21 2.45 16.35 0.70
C GLU A 21 3.66 17.29 0.53
N SER A 22 3.83 18.25 1.43
CA SER A 22 4.99 19.16 1.42
C SER A 22 6.33 18.44 1.59
N TYR A 23 6.30 17.24 2.16
CA TYR A 23 7.49 16.41 2.40
C TYR A 23 7.78 15.40 1.27
N TYR A 24 6.84 15.21 0.34
CA TYR A 24 6.93 14.17 -0.68
C TYR A 24 8.15 14.31 -1.58
N ALA A 25 8.48 15.52 -2.02
CA ALA A 25 9.66 15.76 -2.84
C ALA A 25 10.97 15.34 -2.15
N SER A 26 11.05 15.51 -0.82
CA SER A 26 12.22 15.09 -0.04
C SER A 26 12.30 13.56 0.07
N LEU A 27 11.18 12.88 0.20
CA LEU A 27 11.10 11.43 0.24
C LEU A 27 11.41 10.83 -1.14
N GLU A 28 10.83 11.36 -2.19
CA GLU A 28 11.10 10.95 -3.57
C GLU A 28 12.59 11.04 -3.91
N GLU A 29 13.23 12.16 -3.56
CA GLU A 29 14.68 12.33 -3.75
C GLU A 29 15.50 11.29 -2.96
N LEU A 30 15.13 11.02 -1.71
CA LEU A 30 15.77 9.99 -0.89
C LEU A 30 15.65 8.62 -1.54
N LEU A 31 14.44 8.24 -1.93
CA LEU A 31 14.16 6.97 -2.59
C LEU A 31 14.96 6.84 -3.91
N GLY A 32 14.97 7.87 -4.74
CA GLY A 32 15.72 7.86 -6.01
C GLY A 32 17.24 7.71 -5.81
N LYS A 33 17.82 8.40 -4.82
CA LYS A 33 19.25 8.29 -4.50
C LYS A 33 19.61 6.90 -3.94
N LEU A 34 18.75 6.32 -3.14
CA LEU A 34 18.93 4.95 -2.64
C LEU A 34 18.87 3.93 -3.77
N ALA A 35 17.89 4.06 -4.68
CA ALA A 35 17.81 3.19 -5.84
C ALA A 35 19.11 3.23 -6.67
N GLN A 36 19.65 4.42 -6.90
CA GLN A 36 20.94 4.57 -7.59
C GLN A 36 22.08 3.88 -6.84
N SER A 37 22.17 4.05 -5.52
CA SER A 37 23.23 3.42 -4.70
C SER A 37 23.18 1.89 -4.70
N PHE A 38 22.00 1.31 -4.92
CA PHE A 38 21.82 -0.15 -5.09
C PHE A 38 21.94 -0.63 -6.55
N GLY A 39 22.46 0.21 -7.45
CA GLY A 39 22.60 -0.13 -8.87
C GLY A 39 21.25 -0.21 -9.62
N LYS A 40 20.20 0.35 -9.07
CA LYS A 40 18.84 0.39 -9.65
C LYS A 40 18.56 1.73 -10.36
N GLY A 41 19.52 2.25 -11.13
CA GLY A 41 19.47 3.57 -11.74
C GLY A 41 18.33 3.82 -12.76
N LYS A 42 17.56 2.79 -13.11
CA LYS A 42 16.39 2.89 -13.99
C LYS A 42 15.06 2.93 -13.22
N ILE A 43 15.12 3.03 -11.91
CA ILE A 43 13.90 3.15 -11.08
C ILE A 43 13.21 4.48 -11.38
N HIS A 44 11.89 4.41 -11.57
CA HIS A 44 11.01 5.57 -11.64
C HIS A 44 10.08 5.58 -10.43
N ILE A 45 9.89 6.77 -9.88
CA ILE A 45 8.97 7.02 -8.76
C ILE A 45 7.88 7.93 -9.27
N THR A 46 6.64 7.52 -9.10
CA THR A 46 5.46 8.35 -9.40
C THR A 46 4.85 8.77 -8.09
N THR A 47 4.88 10.06 -7.80
CA THR A 47 4.19 10.67 -6.65
C THR A 47 2.72 10.87 -7.00
N LEU A 48 1.82 10.54 -6.08
CA LEU A 48 0.36 10.57 -6.26
C LEU A 48 -0.07 9.85 -7.56
N PRO A 49 0.24 8.57 -7.70
CA PRO A 49 -0.11 7.82 -8.90
C PRO A 49 -1.64 7.74 -9.07
N LYS A 50 -2.09 7.33 -10.25
CA LYS A 50 -3.50 7.02 -10.46
C LYS A 50 -3.98 5.98 -9.47
N SER A 51 -5.27 6.06 -9.13
CA SER A 51 -5.94 5.10 -8.26
C SER A 51 -5.67 3.66 -8.67
N THR A 52 -5.49 2.81 -7.67
CA THR A 52 -5.40 1.36 -7.81
C THR A 52 -6.68 0.73 -7.26
N GLU A 53 -6.83 -0.58 -7.40
CA GLU A 53 -7.94 -1.33 -6.80
C GLU A 53 -8.00 -1.17 -5.26
N ALA A 54 -6.84 -1.00 -4.60
CA ALA A 54 -6.76 -0.79 -3.16
C ALA A 54 -6.91 0.67 -2.73
N GLY A 55 -6.96 1.61 -3.66
CA GLY A 55 -7.03 3.05 -3.40
C GLY A 55 -5.84 3.83 -3.96
N ASN A 56 -5.52 4.96 -3.33
CA ASN A 56 -4.53 5.91 -3.81
C ASN A 56 -3.28 5.91 -2.93
N PRO A 57 -2.27 5.06 -3.20
CA PRO A 57 -1.00 5.13 -2.47
C PRO A 57 -0.26 6.42 -2.83
N ASP A 58 0.56 6.95 -1.91
CA ASP A 58 1.27 8.19 -2.14
C ASP A 58 2.37 8.07 -3.19
N PHE A 59 3.04 6.91 -3.26
CA PHE A 59 4.06 6.67 -4.26
C PHE A 59 3.96 5.28 -4.86
N ARG A 60 4.23 5.21 -6.16
CA ARG A 60 4.47 3.98 -6.89
C ARG A 60 5.91 3.96 -7.39
N VAL A 61 6.62 2.88 -7.09
CA VAL A 61 8.02 2.66 -7.51
C VAL A 61 8.04 1.54 -8.54
N TRP A 62 8.67 1.77 -9.69
CA TRP A 62 8.74 0.80 -10.77
C TRP A 62 10.12 0.80 -11.46
N ASP A 63 10.43 -0.30 -12.15
CA ASP A 63 11.78 -0.60 -12.67
C ASP A 63 12.14 0.14 -13.96
N GLY A 64 11.29 1.05 -14.43
CA GLY A 64 11.46 1.78 -15.67
C GLY A 64 11.21 0.96 -16.94
N LYS A 65 10.74 -0.28 -16.80
CA LYS A 65 10.35 -1.13 -17.92
C LYS A 65 8.84 -1.34 -17.94
N GLN A 66 8.32 -2.18 -17.05
CA GLN A 66 6.88 -2.43 -16.92
C GLN A 66 6.51 -3.03 -15.55
N HIS A 67 7.48 -3.25 -14.65
CA HIS A 67 7.22 -3.94 -13.40
C HIS A 67 7.21 -2.96 -12.23
N VAL A 68 6.16 -3.02 -11.43
CA VAL A 68 6.08 -2.30 -10.18
C VAL A 68 6.98 -3.00 -9.16
N VAL A 69 7.94 -2.26 -8.61
CA VAL A 69 8.80 -2.70 -7.51
C VAL A 69 8.02 -2.71 -6.22
N GLY A 70 7.23 -1.66 -5.97
CA GLY A 70 6.40 -1.55 -4.78
C GLY A 70 5.73 -0.20 -4.65
N TYR A 71 5.07 -0.02 -3.52
CA TYR A 71 4.34 1.18 -3.17
C TYR A 71 4.83 1.76 -1.86
N VAL A 72 4.63 3.05 -1.65
CA VAL A 72 4.91 3.72 -0.37
C VAL A 72 3.67 4.52 0.02
N GLU A 73 3.27 4.32 1.27
CA GLU A 73 2.24 5.11 1.95
C GLU A 73 2.95 5.96 3.00
N ALA A 74 2.78 7.25 2.92
CA ALA A 74 3.31 8.21 3.87
C ALA A 74 2.21 8.69 4.82
N LYS A 75 2.58 9.05 6.02
CA LYS A 75 1.73 9.74 6.98
C LYS A 75 2.47 10.97 7.48
N ALA A 76 1.71 12.00 7.82
CA ALA A 76 2.29 13.26 8.26
C ALA A 76 3.42 13.04 9.29
N PRO A 77 4.53 13.79 9.21
CA PRO A 77 5.66 13.65 10.14
C PRO A 77 5.29 13.85 11.61
N THR A 78 4.13 14.46 11.88
CA THR A 78 3.56 14.64 13.23
C THR A 78 2.95 13.37 13.81
N VAL A 79 2.71 12.35 13.00
CA VAL A 79 2.27 11.02 13.46
C VAL A 79 3.46 10.33 14.11
N GLU A 80 3.54 10.38 15.44
CA GLU A 80 4.67 9.83 16.20
C GLU A 80 4.67 8.30 16.23
N ASN A 81 3.49 7.66 16.12
CA ASN A 81 3.34 6.22 16.19
C ASN A 81 2.55 5.69 15.01
N LEU A 82 3.15 4.80 14.25
CA LEU A 82 2.52 4.14 13.10
C LEU A 82 1.68 2.90 13.48
N ASP A 83 1.67 2.47 14.74
CA ASP A 83 0.91 1.27 15.15
C ASP A 83 -0.59 1.44 14.94
N ALA A 84 -1.11 2.65 15.23
CA ALA A 84 -2.52 2.95 14.98
C ALA A 84 -2.87 2.98 13.47
N ILE A 85 -1.92 3.40 12.65
CA ILE A 85 -2.08 3.40 11.19
C ILE A 85 -2.05 1.96 10.65
N GLU A 86 -1.21 1.10 11.23
CA GLU A 86 -1.04 -0.29 10.81
C GLU A 86 -2.33 -1.11 10.89
N VAL A 87 -3.21 -0.78 11.83
CA VAL A 87 -4.50 -1.45 12.03
C VAL A 87 -5.68 -0.77 11.33
N SER A 88 -5.44 0.36 10.62
CA SER A 88 -6.46 1.06 9.87
C SER A 88 -6.96 0.25 8.67
N GLU A 89 -8.22 0.45 8.29
CA GLU A 89 -8.82 -0.22 7.14
C GLU A 89 -8.07 0.08 5.83
N GLN A 90 -7.61 1.31 5.64
CA GLN A 90 -6.79 1.69 4.49
C GLN A 90 -5.52 0.83 4.41
N LEU A 91 -4.77 0.72 5.51
CA LEU A 91 -3.52 -0.02 5.49
C LEU A 91 -3.74 -1.53 5.41
N LYS A 92 -4.82 -2.05 5.98
CA LYS A 92 -5.21 -3.45 5.79
C LYS A 92 -5.45 -3.78 4.32
N ARG A 93 -6.21 -2.94 3.59
CA ARG A 93 -6.42 -3.09 2.14
C ARG A 93 -5.09 -3.05 1.38
N TYR A 94 -4.23 -2.06 1.66
CA TYR A 94 -2.93 -1.93 1.01
C TYR A 94 -2.04 -3.15 1.24
N ARG A 95 -1.98 -3.64 2.48
CA ARG A 95 -1.23 -4.86 2.84
C ARG A 95 -1.80 -6.12 2.18
N GLY A 96 -3.11 -6.17 1.96
CA GLY A 96 -3.77 -7.27 1.27
C GLY A 96 -3.51 -7.27 -0.25
N THR A 97 -3.32 -6.10 -0.83
CA THR A 97 -3.22 -5.93 -2.30
C THR A 97 -1.78 -5.74 -2.77
N PHE A 98 -0.98 -4.93 -2.07
CA PHE A 98 0.38 -4.61 -2.50
C PHE A 98 1.39 -5.62 -1.96
N PRO A 99 2.07 -6.37 -2.83
CA PRO A 99 3.00 -7.41 -2.39
C PRO A 99 4.29 -6.85 -1.78
N ASN A 100 4.60 -5.57 -2.01
CA ASN A 100 5.78 -4.88 -1.51
C ASN A 100 5.41 -3.43 -1.18
N LEU A 101 5.22 -3.14 0.10
CA LEU A 101 4.70 -1.87 0.60
C LEU A 101 5.59 -1.32 1.70
N ILE A 102 5.94 -0.04 1.62
CA ILE A 102 6.49 0.73 2.74
C ILE A 102 5.41 1.63 3.33
N LEU A 103 5.25 1.58 4.66
CA LEU A 103 4.56 2.61 5.44
C LEU A 103 5.61 3.49 6.11
N THR A 104 5.46 4.82 6.05
CA THR A 104 6.41 5.74 6.69
C THR A 104 5.72 7.00 7.22
N ASN A 105 6.31 7.59 8.27
CA ASN A 105 6.06 8.97 8.72
C ASN A 105 7.27 9.89 8.48
N PHE A 106 8.09 9.54 7.48
CA PHE A 106 9.35 10.20 7.11
C PHE A 106 10.52 9.95 8.08
N PHE A 107 10.29 9.38 9.26
CA PHE A 107 11.31 9.05 10.25
C PHE A 107 11.38 7.57 10.57
N GLU A 108 10.24 6.91 10.61
CA GLU A 108 10.10 5.46 10.73
C GLU A 108 9.66 4.87 9.39
N PHE A 109 10.24 3.75 9.01
CA PHE A 109 9.93 3.00 7.81
C PHE A 109 9.59 1.57 8.18
N ARG A 110 8.47 1.06 7.69
CA ARG A 110 8.00 -0.32 7.87
C ARG A 110 7.81 -0.96 6.51
N LEU A 111 8.54 -2.03 6.26
CA LEU A 111 8.42 -2.80 5.03
C LEU A 111 7.50 -4.00 5.24
N TYR A 112 6.45 -4.06 4.44
CA TYR A 112 5.55 -5.21 4.37
C TYR A 112 5.78 -5.98 3.08
N ARG A 113 5.84 -7.31 3.22
CA ARG A 113 5.93 -8.24 2.11
C ARG A 113 4.75 -9.21 2.17
N ASN A 114 3.88 -9.18 1.13
CA ASN A 114 2.65 -9.97 1.11
C ASN A 114 1.81 -9.82 2.40
N GLY A 115 1.66 -8.58 2.86
CA GLY A 115 0.91 -8.24 4.05
C GLY A 115 1.61 -8.45 5.40
N ILE A 116 2.80 -9.05 5.43
CA ILE A 116 3.57 -9.35 6.65
C ILE A 116 4.67 -8.31 6.83
N LEU A 117 4.78 -7.73 8.03
CA LEU A 117 5.90 -6.86 8.40
C LEU A 117 7.21 -7.66 8.40
N VAL A 118 8.17 -7.27 7.56
CA VAL A 118 9.45 -7.97 7.43
C VAL A 118 10.63 -7.17 7.97
N GLU A 119 10.60 -5.84 7.87
CA GLU A 119 11.66 -4.96 8.38
C GLU A 119 11.06 -3.66 8.92
N LYS A 120 11.72 -3.10 9.95
CA LYS A 120 11.36 -1.82 10.55
C LYS A 120 12.62 -1.03 10.88
N ALA A 121 12.66 0.23 10.49
CA ALA A 121 13.79 1.13 10.78
C ALA A 121 13.30 2.51 11.22
N LEU A 122 13.84 3.00 12.34
CA LEU A 122 13.64 4.37 12.82
C LEU A 122 14.93 5.15 12.56
N ILE A 123 14.91 6.08 11.61
CA ILE A 123 16.10 6.86 11.22
C ILE A 123 16.31 8.13 12.03
N ALA A 124 15.26 8.58 12.70
CA ALA A 124 15.30 9.74 13.60
C ALA A 124 14.02 9.80 14.44
N ARG A 125 14.05 10.55 15.53
CA ARG A 125 12.90 10.71 16.43
C ARG A 125 12.07 11.93 16.06
N PRO A 126 10.79 11.78 15.70
CA PRO A 126 9.92 12.88 15.26
C PRO A 126 9.88 14.08 16.23
N PHE A 127 9.85 13.82 17.55
CA PHE A 127 9.75 14.87 18.55
C PHE A 127 10.90 15.88 18.50
N ILE A 128 12.11 15.48 18.06
CA ILE A 128 13.27 16.37 17.93
C ILE A 128 12.98 17.47 16.92
N VAL A 129 12.32 17.14 15.81
CA VAL A 129 11.90 18.12 14.79
C VAL A 129 10.74 18.97 15.29
N HIS A 130 9.69 18.33 15.81
CA HIS A 130 8.43 19.03 16.10
C HIS A 130 8.45 19.81 17.42
N LYS A 131 9.10 19.29 18.48
CA LYS A 131 9.16 19.92 19.79
C LYS A 131 10.43 20.73 20.00
N LEU A 132 11.60 20.18 19.63
CA LEU A 132 12.88 20.86 19.85
C LEU A 132 13.27 21.79 18.68
N LYS A 133 12.58 21.72 17.54
CA LYS A 133 12.82 22.55 16.36
C LYS A 133 14.25 22.48 15.82
N THR A 134 14.91 21.33 16.01
CA THR A 134 16.28 21.09 15.59
C THR A 134 16.37 19.95 14.57
N ILE A 135 17.53 19.84 13.91
CA ILE A 135 17.80 18.72 13.00
C ILE A 135 18.11 17.49 13.85
N PRO A 136 17.36 16.39 13.70
CA PRO A 136 17.60 15.20 14.49
C PRO A 136 18.90 14.49 14.03
N PRO A 137 19.61 13.80 14.93
CA PRO A 137 20.68 12.91 14.54
C PRO A 137 20.14 11.72 13.74
N VAL A 138 20.98 11.17 12.86
CA VAL A 138 20.66 9.92 12.16
C VAL A 138 20.79 8.76 13.15
N GLU A 139 19.75 7.95 13.24
CA GLU A 139 19.72 6.71 14.03
C GLU A 139 19.59 5.52 13.06
N LYS A 140 20.11 4.35 13.43
CA LYS A 140 19.91 3.06 12.79
C LYS A 140 20.02 3.06 11.23
N GLU A 141 20.98 3.81 10.70
CA GLU A 141 21.22 3.86 9.24
C GLU A 141 21.45 2.47 8.62
N PRO A 142 22.16 1.51 9.27
CA PRO A 142 22.29 0.15 8.73
C PRO A 142 20.95 -0.59 8.59
N ASP A 143 20.06 -0.47 9.59
CA ASP A 143 18.74 -1.11 9.55
C ASP A 143 17.89 -0.53 8.40
N PHE A 144 17.95 0.78 8.23
CA PHE A 144 17.27 1.47 7.12
C PHE A 144 17.83 1.04 5.77
N THR A 145 19.15 0.95 5.64
CA THR A 145 19.79 0.50 4.40
C THR A 145 19.35 -0.91 4.05
N LYS A 146 19.34 -1.82 5.02
CA LYS A 146 18.86 -3.21 4.85
C LYS A 146 17.39 -3.25 4.42
N LEU A 147 16.52 -2.46 5.05
CA LEU A 147 15.11 -2.35 4.69
C LEU A 147 14.95 -1.89 3.23
N MET A 148 15.66 -0.85 2.82
CA MET A 148 15.57 -0.31 1.48
C MET A 148 16.16 -1.24 0.42
N GLU A 149 17.25 -1.93 0.73
CA GLU A 149 17.81 -2.98 -0.13
C GLU A 149 16.80 -4.11 -0.34
N ALA A 150 16.14 -4.57 0.72
CA ALA A 150 15.07 -5.55 0.65
C ALA A 150 13.91 -5.05 -0.20
N PHE A 151 13.49 -3.79 -0.05
CA PHE A 151 12.44 -3.18 -0.87
C PHE A 151 12.79 -3.17 -2.36
N TYR A 152 13.97 -2.69 -2.73
CA TYR A 152 14.39 -2.59 -4.13
C TYR A 152 14.78 -3.93 -4.77
N SER A 153 15.11 -4.94 -3.98
CA SER A 153 15.40 -6.30 -4.48
C SER A 153 14.13 -7.09 -4.80
N PHE A 154 12.95 -6.52 -4.52
CA PHE A 154 11.70 -7.20 -4.81
C PHE A 154 11.53 -7.42 -6.32
N SER A 155 11.21 -8.63 -6.67
CA SER A 155 10.72 -9.02 -7.99
C SER A 155 9.54 -9.98 -7.79
N LEU A 156 8.50 -9.78 -8.56
CA LEU A 156 7.44 -10.80 -8.64
C LEU A 156 8.07 -12.11 -9.14
N PRO A 157 7.65 -13.25 -8.61
CA PRO A 157 8.11 -14.53 -9.11
C PRO A 157 7.89 -14.58 -10.63
N LYS A 158 8.94 -14.82 -11.40
CA LYS A 158 8.86 -14.90 -12.87
C LYS A 158 8.04 -16.07 -13.38
N VAL A 159 7.76 -17.03 -12.51
CA VAL A 159 6.97 -18.22 -12.81
C VAL A 159 5.99 -18.43 -11.67
N TYR A 160 4.73 -18.22 -11.93
CA TYR A 160 3.66 -18.69 -11.06
C TYR A 160 3.56 -20.22 -11.24
N ASN A 161 3.98 -20.97 -10.23
CA ASN A 161 3.53 -22.34 -10.17
C ASN A 161 2.03 -22.38 -9.82
N ALA A 162 1.33 -23.46 -10.13
CA ALA A 162 -0.10 -23.57 -9.91
C ALA A 162 -0.52 -23.23 -8.45
N LYS A 163 0.31 -23.58 -7.48
CA LYS A 163 0.07 -23.27 -6.06
C LYS A 163 0.12 -21.77 -5.77
N ASN A 164 1.17 -21.08 -6.25
CA ASN A 164 1.32 -19.63 -6.02
C ASN A 164 0.23 -18.85 -6.75
N LEU A 165 -0.10 -19.27 -7.97
CA LEU A 165 -1.21 -18.69 -8.73
C LEU A 165 -2.54 -18.85 -7.98
N ALA A 166 -2.83 -20.05 -7.47
CA ALA A 166 -4.05 -20.30 -6.69
C ALA A 166 -4.12 -19.43 -5.42
N ILE A 167 -2.99 -19.24 -4.73
CA ILE A 167 -2.92 -18.36 -3.54
C ILE A 167 -3.21 -16.90 -3.93
N GLU A 168 -2.64 -16.40 -5.01
CA GLU A 168 -2.87 -15.02 -5.46
C GLU A 168 -4.31 -14.81 -5.96
N LEU A 169 -4.87 -15.76 -6.68
CA LEU A 169 -6.28 -15.72 -7.07
C LEU A 169 -7.19 -15.74 -5.84
N ALA A 170 -6.92 -16.61 -4.87
CA ALA A 170 -7.71 -16.68 -3.63
C ALA A 170 -7.68 -15.36 -2.83
N LYS A 171 -6.54 -14.68 -2.76
CA LYS A 171 -6.44 -13.36 -2.11
C LYS A 171 -7.29 -12.31 -2.82
N ARG A 172 -7.25 -12.26 -4.15
CA ARG A 172 -8.03 -11.32 -4.95
C ARG A 172 -9.52 -11.59 -4.86
N THR A 173 -9.92 -12.87 -4.90
CA THR A 173 -11.31 -13.29 -4.71
C THR A 173 -11.83 -12.87 -3.35
N ARG A 174 -11.04 -13.11 -2.30
CA ARG A 174 -11.43 -12.71 -0.94
C ARG A 174 -11.58 -11.20 -0.81
N PHE A 175 -10.62 -10.43 -1.33
CA PHE A 175 -10.70 -8.98 -1.35
C PHE A 175 -11.96 -8.49 -2.08
N LEU A 176 -12.23 -9.02 -3.28
CA LEU A 176 -13.43 -8.67 -4.06
C LEU A 176 -14.71 -8.99 -3.28
N LYS A 177 -14.78 -10.17 -2.64
CA LYS A 177 -15.91 -10.57 -1.82
C LYS A 177 -16.12 -9.62 -0.63
N GLU A 178 -15.10 -9.49 0.22
CA GLU A 178 -15.22 -8.86 1.54
C GLU A 178 -15.26 -7.33 1.48
N GLU A 179 -14.47 -6.73 0.60
CA GLU A 179 -14.26 -5.27 0.57
C GLU A 179 -15.03 -4.57 -0.56
N VAL A 180 -15.61 -5.33 -1.49
CA VAL A 180 -16.33 -4.73 -2.61
C VAL A 180 -17.77 -5.24 -2.65
N ILE A 181 -17.97 -6.54 -2.87
CA ILE A 181 -19.32 -7.05 -3.16
C ILE A 181 -20.23 -7.00 -1.93
N VAL A 182 -19.71 -7.35 -0.75
CA VAL A 182 -20.49 -7.30 0.50
C VAL A 182 -20.85 -5.86 0.85
N GLU A 183 -19.90 -4.94 0.75
CA GLU A 183 -20.15 -3.52 1.04
C GLU A 183 -21.11 -2.89 0.03
N GLU A 184 -20.95 -3.18 -1.27
CA GLU A 184 -21.83 -2.67 -2.31
C GLU A 184 -23.26 -3.20 -2.15
N LEU A 185 -23.43 -4.50 -1.87
CA LEU A 185 -24.75 -5.08 -1.58
C LEU A 185 -25.43 -4.39 -0.40
N ALA A 186 -24.70 -4.12 0.68
CA ALA A 186 -25.25 -3.45 1.86
C ALA A 186 -25.64 -2.00 1.55
N GLU A 187 -24.86 -1.27 0.75
CA GLU A 187 -25.15 0.10 0.34
C GLU A 187 -26.34 0.16 -0.64
N GLU A 188 -26.35 -0.72 -1.65
CA GLU A 188 -27.44 -0.82 -2.62
C GLU A 188 -28.76 -1.22 -1.95
N GLU A 189 -28.71 -2.10 -0.94
CA GLU A 189 -29.88 -2.46 -0.14
C GLU A 189 -30.43 -1.26 0.65
N ARG A 190 -29.53 -0.44 1.23
CA ARG A 190 -29.92 0.75 1.99
C ARG A 190 -30.55 1.81 1.08
N THR A 191 -30.08 1.93 -0.14
CA THR A 191 -30.59 2.89 -1.14
C THR A 191 -31.79 2.37 -1.94
N GLY A 192 -32.04 1.06 -1.89
CA GLY A 192 -33.12 0.39 -2.59
C GLY A 192 -32.90 0.25 -4.09
N ASN A 193 -31.70 0.50 -4.59
CA ASN A 193 -31.36 0.42 -6.02
C ASN A 193 -29.88 0.14 -6.22
N GLY A 194 -29.56 -0.79 -7.12
CA GLY A 194 -28.20 -1.09 -7.48
C GLY A 194 -28.04 -2.26 -8.44
N PHE A 195 -26.88 -2.35 -9.06
CA PHE A 195 -26.58 -3.36 -10.07
C PHE A 195 -26.29 -4.73 -9.44
N ILE A 196 -25.54 -4.77 -8.36
CA ILE A 196 -25.17 -6.02 -7.67
C ILE A 196 -26.38 -6.61 -6.95
N LEU A 197 -27.21 -5.78 -6.33
CA LEU A 197 -28.47 -6.19 -5.72
C LEU A 197 -29.42 -6.79 -6.75
N GLY A 198 -29.53 -6.16 -7.93
CA GLY A 198 -30.35 -6.69 -9.04
C GLY A 198 -29.86 -8.06 -9.55
N PHE A 199 -28.54 -8.27 -9.58
CA PHE A 199 -27.99 -9.61 -9.87
C PHE A 199 -28.30 -10.62 -8.77
N TYR A 200 -28.14 -10.25 -7.52
CA TYR A 200 -28.50 -11.12 -6.39
C TYR A 200 -29.96 -11.55 -6.45
N ASP A 201 -30.86 -10.59 -6.68
CA ASP A 201 -32.31 -10.87 -6.79
C ASP A 201 -32.62 -11.83 -7.95
N ALA A 202 -32.01 -11.60 -9.11
CA ALA A 202 -32.17 -12.49 -10.26
C ALA A 202 -31.64 -13.90 -9.98
N PHE A 203 -30.46 -14.03 -9.35
CA PHE A 203 -29.88 -15.33 -9.01
C PHE A 203 -30.71 -16.07 -7.96
N SER A 204 -31.17 -15.39 -6.90
CA SER A 204 -31.98 -15.99 -5.83
C SER A 204 -33.36 -16.42 -6.32
N GLN A 205 -33.94 -15.65 -7.24
CA GLN A 205 -35.29 -15.91 -7.75
C GLN A 205 -35.31 -16.98 -8.86
N PHE A 206 -34.34 -16.98 -9.76
CA PHE A 206 -34.41 -17.80 -11.00
C PHE A 206 -33.40 -18.95 -11.07
N LEU A 207 -32.30 -18.90 -10.30
CA LEU A 207 -31.21 -19.86 -10.44
C LEU A 207 -30.96 -20.69 -9.18
N ILE A 208 -30.90 -20.09 -8.00
CA ILE A 208 -30.52 -20.77 -6.77
C ILE A 208 -31.49 -20.42 -5.64
N SER A 209 -32.45 -21.29 -5.40
CA SER A 209 -33.42 -21.10 -4.29
C SER A 209 -32.71 -21.06 -2.94
N GLY A 210 -33.02 -20.04 -2.13
CA GLY A 210 -32.45 -19.89 -0.79
C GLY A 210 -31.00 -19.38 -0.75
N LEU A 211 -30.51 -18.80 -1.87
CA LEU A 211 -29.18 -18.20 -1.92
C LEU A 211 -29.06 -17.05 -0.90
N SER A 212 -28.10 -17.18 0.03
CA SER A 212 -27.78 -16.07 0.94
C SER A 212 -26.95 -14.99 0.22
N LYS A 213 -26.97 -13.76 0.74
CA LYS A 213 -26.12 -12.67 0.19
C LYS A 213 -24.64 -12.99 0.33
N GLU A 214 -24.25 -13.66 1.39
CA GLU A 214 -22.86 -14.08 1.62
C GLU A 214 -22.41 -15.13 0.59
N ASP A 215 -23.26 -16.13 0.33
CA ASP A 215 -22.99 -17.15 -0.69
C ASP A 215 -22.98 -16.56 -2.11
N PHE A 216 -23.88 -15.60 -2.36
CA PHE A 216 -23.87 -14.86 -3.63
C PHE A 216 -22.58 -14.06 -3.80
N ALA A 217 -22.13 -13.30 -2.79
CA ALA A 217 -20.90 -12.54 -2.84
C ALA A 217 -19.68 -13.44 -3.10
N ASP A 218 -19.66 -14.62 -2.50
CA ASP A 218 -18.62 -15.64 -2.71
C ASP A 218 -18.64 -16.16 -4.16
N LEU A 219 -19.79 -16.62 -4.62
CA LEU A 219 -20.00 -17.13 -5.96
C LEU A 219 -19.65 -16.09 -7.04
N TYR A 220 -20.13 -14.87 -6.86
CA TYR A 220 -19.92 -13.78 -7.79
C TYR A 220 -18.43 -13.41 -7.87
N SER A 221 -17.77 -13.27 -6.73
CA SER A 221 -16.35 -12.93 -6.65
C SER A 221 -15.47 -14.03 -7.26
N GLN A 222 -15.79 -15.29 -7.03
CA GLN A 222 -15.10 -16.43 -7.65
C GLN A 222 -15.29 -16.43 -9.17
N THR A 223 -16.52 -16.22 -9.64
CA THR A 223 -16.85 -16.22 -11.08
C THR A 223 -16.09 -15.11 -11.81
N ILE A 224 -16.09 -13.89 -11.26
CA ILE A 224 -15.36 -12.76 -11.84
C ILE A 224 -13.85 -13.03 -11.85
N THR A 225 -13.29 -13.48 -10.71
CA THR A 225 -11.85 -13.71 -10.60
C THR A 225 -11.37 -14.80 -11.55
N TYR A 226 -12.07 -15.92 -11.62
CA TYR A 226 -11.69 -17.03 -12.51
C TYR A 226 -12.03 -16.75 -13.97
N GLY A 227 -13.12 -16.04 -14.24
CA GLY A 227 -13.49 -15.62 -15.58
C GLY A 227 -12.45 -14.68 -16.20
N LEU A 228 -11.99 -13.67 -15.45
CA LEU A 228 -10.92 -12.77 -15.88
C LEU A 228 -9.57 -13.48 -16.05
N PHE A 229 -9.32 -14.53 -15.29
CA PHE A 229 -8.10 -15.32 -15.43
C PHE A 229 -8.13 -16.23 -16.67
N ALA A 230 -9.30 -16.71 -17.08
CA ALA A 230 -9.46 -17.62 -18.21
C ALA A 230 -9.57 -16.90 -19.56
N ALA A 231 -9.81 -15.58 -19.56
CA ALA A 231 -9.93 -14.73 -20.75
C ALA A 231 -8.56 -14.26 -21.26
#